data_b5ee7b97a9fcf71b655209a6f7fad539
#
_entry.id   b5ee7b97a9fcf71b655209a6f7fad539
#
_cell.length_a   1.000
_cell.length_b   1.000
_cell.length_c   1.000
_cell.angle_alpha   90.00
_cell.angle_beta   90.00
_cell.angle_gamma   90.00
#
_symmetry.space_group_name_H-M   'P 1'
#
loop_
_entity.id
_entity.type
_entity.pdbx_description
1 polymer ?
#
loop_
_entity_poly.entity_id
_entity_poly.type
_entity_poly.pdbx_seq_one_letter_code
_entity_poly.pdbx_strand_id
1 'polypeptide(L)'
;VIVLDASAAVDWLLQTSAGQSIERRIYSRNETLHAPHLLDLEATQVLRRLSLQRVVSARRADEAVRDLLDLRVTRYPHLVLLPRIWQLRHNFSAYDAAYVVLAEKLGATLVTRDARLASVTGHVALVELF
;
A
#
# COMPACT_ATOMS: atom_id res chain seq x y z
N VAL A 1 11.78 -7.37 -3.04
CA VAL A 1 11.03 -7.00 -1.82
C VAL A 1 10.34 -5.66 -2.05
N ILE A 2 9.02 -5.67 -1.98
CA ILE A 2 8.17 -4.48 -2.19
C ILE A 2 7.33 -4.26 -0.93
N VAL A 3 7.25 -3.04 -0.45
CA VAL A 3 6.18 -2.59 0.44
C VAL A 3 5.07 -1.99 -0.43
N LEU A 4 3.86 -2.52 -0.28
CA LEU A 4 2.69 -2.11 -1.05
C LEU A 4 1.79 -1.26 -0.17
N ASP A 5 1.49 -0.02 -0.58
CA ASP A 5 0.53 0.79 0.15
C ASP A 5 -0.91 0.50 -0.28
N ALA A 6 -1.87 1.05 0.45
CA ALA A 6 -3.29 0.78 0.19
C ALA A 6 -3.75 1.29 -1.18
N SER A 7 -3.22 2.43 -1.65
CA SER A 7 -3.59 2.97 -2.95
C SER A 7 -3.20 2.04 -4.10
N ALA A 8 -1.98 1.53 -4.05
CA ALA A 8 -1.47 0.57 -5.03
C ALA A 8 -2.18 -0.78 -4.93
N ALA A 9 -2.43 -1.25 -3.70
CA ALA A 9 -3.15 -2.50 -3.48
C ALA A 9 -4.57 -2.47 -4.05
N VAL A 10 -5.32 -1.40 -3.81
CA VAL A 10 -6.69 -1.25 -4.33
C VAL A 10 -6.70 -1.19 -5.86
N ASP A 11 -5.81 -0.44 -6.49
CA ASP A 11 -5.72 -0.40 -7.94
C ASP A 11 -5.39 -1.78 -8.54
N TRP A 12 -4.50 -2.52 -7.89
CA TRP A 12 -4.19 -3.89 -8.30
C TRP A 12 -5.40 -4.83 -8.13
N LEU A 13 -6.06 -4.79 -6.97
CA LEU A 13 -7.25 -5.61 -6.71
C LEU A 13 -8.39 -5.32 -7.70
N LEU A 14 -8.57 -4.06 -8.08
CA LEU A 14 -9.59 -3.64 -9.03
C LEU A 14 -9.15 -3.75 -10.50
N GLN A 15 -7.90 -4.13 -10.76
CA GLN A 15 -7.36 -4.29 -12.11
C GLN A 15 -7.52 -3.03 -12.98
N THR A 16 -7.31 -1.86 -12.38
CA THR A 16 -7.17 -0.61 -13.15
C THR A 16 -5.93 -0.68 -14.05
N SER A 17 -5.76 0.25 -14.98
CA SER A 17 -4.56 0.25 -15.84
C SER A 17 -3.28 0.38 -15.03
N ALA A 18 -3.28 1.20 -13.96
CA ALA A 18 -2.17 1.28 -13.02
C ALA A 18 -2.00 -0.03 -12.24
N GLY A 19 -3.09 -0.65 -11.79
CA GLY A 19 -3.07 -1.95 -11.11
C GLY A 19 -2.45 -3.06 -11.95
N GLN A 20 -2.75 -3.10 -13.24
CA GLN A 20 -2.13 -4.02 -14.19
C GLN A 20 -0.62 -3.75 -14.36
N SER A 21 -0.21 -2.49 -14.33
CA SER A 21 1.21 -2.14 -14.37
C SER A 21 1.95 -2.57 -13.10
N ILE A 22 1.32 -2.38 -11.94
CA ILE A 22 1.83 -2.86 -10.64
C ILE A 22 1.96 -4.38 -10.67
N GLU A 23 0.95 -5.09 -11.16
CA GLU A 23 0.97 -6.55 -11.27
C GLU A 23 2.15 -7.03 -12.12
N ARG A 24 2.33 -6.44 -13.30
CA ARG A 24 3.48 -6.76 -14.17
C ARG A 24 4.81 -6.50 -13.46
N ARG A 25 4.92 -5.41 -12.72
CA ARG A 25 6.13 -5.05 -11.96
C ARG A 25 6.46 -6.12 -10.90
N ILE A 26 5.44 -6.58 -10.18
CA ILE A 26 5.58 -7.61 -9.14
C ILE A 26 6.07 -8.92 -9.75
N TYR A 27 5.37 -9.42 -10.76
CA TYR A 27 5.65 -10.73 -11.34
C TYR A 27 6.92 -10.76 -12.19
N SER A 28 7.24 -9.68 -12.90
CA SER A 28 8.45 -9.64 -13.74
C SER A 28 9.75 -9.80 -12.97
N ARG A 29 9.74 -9.44 -11.68
CA ARG A 29 10.92 -9.53 -10.79
C ARG A 29 10.75 -10.55 -9.67
N ASN A 30 9.68 -11.31 -9.71
CA ASN A 30 9.35 -12.30 -8.66
C ASN A 30 9.44 -11.69 -7.25
N GLU A 31 8.81 -10.53 -7.07
CA GLU A 31 8.88 -9.78 -5.82
C GLU A 31 8.07 -10.44 -4.69
N THR A 32 8.58 -10.35 -3.48
CA THR A 32 7.80 -10.62 -2.27
C THR A 32 7.12 -9.34 -1.79
N LEU A 33 5.90 -9.48 -1.30
CA LEU A 33 5.06 -8.35 -0.91
C LEU A 33 4.99 -8.23 0.61
N HIS A 34 5.10 -7.01 1.09
CA HIS A 34 5.13 -6.68 2.51
C HIS A 34 4.27 -5.45 2.77
N ALA A 35 3.62 -5.40 3.92
CA ALA A 35 2.83 -4.24 4.34
C ALA A 35 2.65 -4.22 5.86
N PRO A 36 2.40 -3.06 6.46
CA PRO A 36 1.91 -3.02 7.84
C PRO A 36 0.49 -3.60 7.91
N HIS A 37 0.06 -4.07 9.09
CA HIS A 37 -1.32 -4.54 9.30
C HIS A 37 -2.37 -3.51 8.86
N LEU A 38 -2.03 -2.24 8.90
CA LEU A 38 -2.86 -1.12 8.46
C LEU A 38 -3.38 -1.27 7.04
N LEU A 39 -2.64 -1.95 6.16
CA LEU A 39 -3.03 -2.16 4.76
C LEU A 39 -4.46 -2.67 4.64
N ASP A 40 -4.81 -3.68 5.42
CA ASP A 40 -6.11 -4.34 5.28
C ASP A 40 -7.27 -3.40 5.60
N LEU A 41 -7.11 -2.58 6.64
CA LEU A 41 -8.14 -1.60 7.03
C LEU A 41 -8.22 -0.44 6.04
N GLU A 42 -7.10 0.08 5.59
CA GLU A 42 -7.09 1.19 4.63
C GLU A 42 -7.66 0.75 3.27
N ALA A 43 -7.24 -0.40 2.76
CA ALA A 43 -7.78 -0.94 1.51
C ALA A 43 -9.29 -1.20 1.62
N THR A 44 -9.74 -1.80 2.73
CA THR A 44 -11.17 -2.03 2.99
C THR A 44 -11.94 -0.72 3.05
N GLN A 45 -11.40 0.32 3.66
CA GLN A 45 -12.05 1.63 3.74
C GLN A 45 -12.17 2.28 2.35
N VAL A 46 -11.16 2.16 1.52
CA VAL A 46 -11.22 2.68 0.14
C VAL A 46 -12.28 1.92 -0.66
N LEU A 47 -12.30 0.60 -0.60
CA LEU A 47 -13.29 -0.24 -1.28
C LEU A 47 -14.71 0.08 -0.79
N ARG A 48 -14.89 0.28 0.53
CA ARG A 48 -16.16 0.72 1.11
C ARG A 48 -16.62 2.03 0.49
N ARG A 49 -15.77 3.04 0.46
CA ARG A 49 -16.09 4.36 -0.10
C ARG A 49 -16.48 4.26 -1.58
N LEU A 50 -15.71 3.55 -2.38
CA LEU A 50 -15.98 3.36 -3.80
C LEU A 50 -17.31 2.64 -4.05
N SER A 51 -17.62 1.65 -3.23
CA SER A 51 -18.90 0.92 -3.30
C SER A 51 -20.09 1.82 -2.93
N LEU A 52 -19.99 2.56 -1.82
CA LEU A 52 -21.06 3.47 -1.39
C LEU A 52 -21.29 4.62 -2.36
N GLN A 53 -20.25 5.12 -3.02
CA GLN A 53 -20.32 6.14 -4.06
C GLN A 53 -20.74 5.56 -5.42
N ARG A 54 -20.95 4.26 -5.52
CA ARG A 54 -21.31 3.55 -6.77
C ARG A 54 -20.28 3.73 -7.89
N VAL A 55 -19.03 4.03 -7.56
CA VAL A 55 -17.89 4.03 -8.51
C VAL A 55 -17.55 2.59 -8.89
N VAL A 56 -17.64 1.68 -7.94
CA VAL A 56 -17.47 0.23 -8.10
C VAL A 56 -18.76 -0.43 -7.66
N SER A 57 -19.22 -1.44 -8.41
CA SER A 57 -20.41 -2.21 -8.01
C SER A 57 -20.17 -2.93 -6.68
N ALA A 58 -21.25 -3.18 -5.92
CA ALA A 58 -21.16 -3.95 -4.68
C ALA A 58 -20.54 -5.32 -4.90
N ARG A 59 -20.91 -6.00 -5.99
CA ARG A 59 -20.36 -7.29 -6.36
C ARG A 59 -18.84 -7.22 -6.60
N ARG A 60 -18.38 -6.22 -7.34
CA ARG A 60 -16.95 -6.06 -7.64
C ARG A 60 -16.16 -5.70 -6.37
N ALA A 61 -16.72 -4.89 -5.49
CA ALA A 61 -16.11 -4.58 -4.20
C ALA A 61 -15.99 -5.84 -3.32
N ASP A 62 -17.03 -6.68 -3.27
CA ASP A 62 -17.01 -7.96 -2.55
C ASP A 62 -15.90 -8.87 -3.08
N GLU A 63 -15.75 -8.97 -4.39
CA GLU A 63 -14.67 -9.74 -5.03
C GLU A 63 -13.30 -9.21 -4.63
N ALA A 64 -13.12 -7.90 -4.64
CA ALA A 64 -11.85 -7.27 -4.26
C ALA A 64 -11.49 -7.53 -2.78
N VAL A 65 -12.46 -7.53 -1.89
CA VAL A 65 -12.23 -7.88 -0.47
C VAL A 65 -11.81 -9.35 -0.33
N ARG A 66 -12.44 -10.26 -1.07
CA ARG A 66 -12.02 -11.68 -1.08
C ARG A 66 -10.61 -11.84 -1.60
N ASP A 67 -10.27 -11.14 -2.68
CA ASP A 67 -8.93 -11.16 -3.24
C ASP A 67 -7.89 -10.60 -2.25
N LEU A 68 -8.25 -9.56 -1.48
CA LEU A 68 -7.41 -9.01 -0.42
C LEU A 68 -7.13 -10.06 0.67
N LEU A 69 -8.14 -10.85 1.06
CA LEU A 69 -7.97 -11.92 2.04
C LEU A 69 -7.01 -13.01 1.55
N ASP A 70 -7.00 -13.28 0.24
CA ASP A 70 -6.16 -14.29 -0.38
C ASP A 70 -4.78 -13.77 -0.80
N LEU A 71 -4.55 -12.46 -0.67
CA LEU A 71 -3.33 -11.82 -1.13
C LEU A 71 -2.12 -12.28 -0.30
N ARG A 72 -1.10 -12.79 -0.99
CA ARG A 72 0.15 -13.24 -0.35
C ARG A 72 1.04 -12.04 -0.01
N VAL A 73 0.69 -11.37 1.08
CA VAL A 73 1.44 -10.25 1.63
C VAL A 73 1.87 -10.61 3.05
N THR A 74 3.14 -10.42 3.36
CA THR A 74 3.61 -10.51 4.74
C THR A 74 3.21 -9.23 5.48
N ARG A 75 2.41 -9.39 6.52
CA ARG A 75 1.88 -8.28 7.31
C ARG A 75 2.68 -8.10 8.59
N TYR A 76 2.98 -6.85 8.93
CA TYR A 76 3.84 -6.50 10.07
C TYR A 76 3.08 -5.67 11.10
N PRO A 77 3.28 -5.92 12.40
CA PRO A 77 2.78 -5.06 13.45
C PRO A 77 3.50 -3.71 13.41
N HIS A 78 2.77 -2.63 13.75
CA HIS A 78 3.32 -1.27 13.68
C HIS A 78 4.09 -0.84 14.94
N LEU A 79 3.94 -1.55 16.06
CA LEU A 79 4.51 -1.10 17.34
C LEU A 79 6.01 -0.83 17.25
N VAL A 80 6.76 -1.72 16.62
CA VAL A 80 8.22 -1.57 16.44
C VAL A 80 8.60 -0.43 15.49
N LEU A 81 7.66 0.07 14.70
CA LEU A 81 7.87 1.17 13.77
C LEU A 81 7.62 2.54 14.40
N LEU A 82 6.94 2.60 15.55
CA LEU A 82 6.47 3.85 16.15
C LEU A 82 7.58 4.86 16.45
N PRO A 83 8.76 4.50 16.95
CA PRO A 83 9.80 5.49 17.20
C PRO A 83 10.20 6.27 15.93
N ARG A 84 10.36 5.58 14.81
CA ARG A 84 10.70 6.20 13.52
C ARG A 84 9.51 6.93 12.92
N ILE A 85 8.30 6.39 13.04
CA ILE A 85 7.06 7.07 12.63
C ILE A 85 6.96 8.45 13.33
N TRP A 86 7.21 8.49 14.63
CA TRP A 86 7.19 9.74 15.38
C TRP A 86 8.25 10.74 14.90
N GLN A 87 9.45 10.29 14.56
CA GLN A 87 10.49 11.14 13.97
C GLN A 87 10.03 11.80 12.67
N LEU A 88 9.19 11.12 11.88
CA LEU A 88 8.69 11.60 10.59
C LEU A 88 7.39 12.43 10.70
N ARG A 89 6.93 12.75 11.90
CA ARG A 89 5.62 13.41 12.13
C ARG A 89 5.43 14.75 11.42
N HIS A 90 6.49 15.46 11.13
CA HIS A 90 6.41 16.73 10.39
C HIS A 90 6.30 16.54 8.88
N ASN A 91 6.60 15.35 8.37
CA ASN A 91 6.66 15.03 6.96
C ASN A 91 5.46 14.19 6.50
N PHE A 92 4.98 13.29 7.38
CA PHE A 92 3.93 12.33 7.07
C PHE A 92 2.89 12.22 8.18
N SER A 93 1.66 11.83 7.82
CA SER A 93 0.74 11.23 8.79
C SER A 93 1.35 9.95 9.37
N ALA A 94 0.89 9.53 10.54
CA ALA A 94 1.32 8.26 11.12
C ALA A 94 1.02 7.07 10.20
N TYR A 95 -0.10 7.14 9.46
CA TYR A 95 -0.53 6.09 8.53
C TYR A 95 0.42 5.97 7.34
N ASP A 96 0.74 7.07 6.67
CA ASP A 96 1.70 7.09 5.56
C ASP A 96 3.10 6.71 6.03
N ALA A 97 3.52 7.23 7.19
CA ALA A 97 4.81 6.91 7.78
C ALA A 97 4.96 5.41 8.08
N ALA A 98 3.89 4.70 8.41
CA ALA A 98 3.96 3.26 8.66
C ALA A 98 4.50 2.50 7.44
N TYR A 99 4.06 2.84 6.24
CA TYR A 99 4.56 2.23 5.01
C TYR A 99 6.01 2.64 4.70
N VAL A 100 6.30 3.92 4.82
CA VAL A 100 7.65 4.46 4.55
C VAL A 100 8.67 3.82 5.49
N VAL A 101 8.39 3.79 6.79
CA VAL A 101 9.29 3.21 7.80
C VAL A 101 9.46 1.71 7.61
N LEU A 102 8.40 1.00 7.25
CA LEU A 102 8.52 -0.43 6.94
C LEU A 102 9.45 -0.63 5.74
N ALA A 103 9.31 0.17 4.69
CA ALA A 103 10.18 0.11 3.51
C ALA A 103 11.64 0.41 3.87
N GLU A 104 11.89 1.44 4.71
CA GLU A 104 13.24 1.72 5.23
C GLU A 104 13.84 0.51 5.95
N LYS A 105 13.09 -0.09 6.87
CA LYS A 105 13.58 -1.21 7.68
C LYS A 105 13.86 -2.48 6.89
N LEU A 106 13.09 -2.70 5.83
CA LEU A 106 13.26 -3.88 4.96
C LEU A 106 14.25 -3.62 3.81
N GLY A 107 14.71 -2.38 3.62
CA GLY A 107 15.46 -2.01 2.42
C GLY A 107 14.64 -2.24 1.15
N ALA A 108 13.33 -2.08 1.24
CA ALA A 108 12.37 -2.39 0.18
C ALA A 108 11.96 -1.14 -0.60
N THR A 109 11.50 -1.34 -1.83
CA THR A 109 10.84 -0.28 -2.60
C THR A 109 9.39 -0.14 -2.15
N LEU A 110 8.98 1.08 -1.81
CA LEU A 110 7.58 1.41 -1.56
C LEU A 110 6.87 1.66 -2.89
N VAL A 111 5.89 0.85 -3.21
CA VAL A 111 5.05 1.00 -4.41
C VAL A 111 3.76 1.72 -4.01
N THR A 112 3.47 2.83 -4.66
CA THR A 112 2.34 3.70 -4.34
C THR A 112 1.71 4.30 -5.60
N ARG A 113 0.46 4.74 -5.45
CA ARG A 113 -0.27 5.59 -6.41
C ARG A 113 -0.32 7.05 -5.95
N ASP A 114 0.19 7.34 -4.77
CA ASP A 114 0.14 8.68 -4.18
C ASP A 114 1.41 9.47 -4.54
N ALA A 115 1.27 10.41 -5.47
CA ALA A 115 2.38 11.28 -5.88
C ALA A 115 2.97 12.09 -4.71
N ARG A 116 2.17 12.39 -3.69
CA ARG A 116 2.63 13.11 -2.50
C ARG A 116 3.66 12.29 -1.73
N LEU A 117 3.47 10.96 -1.59
CA LEU A 117 4.46 10.09 -0.96
C LEU A 117 5.80 10.07 -1.71
N ALA A 118 5.75 10.14 -3.03
CA ALA A 118 6.96 10.15 -3.85
C ALA A 118 7.75 11.47 -3.74
N SER A 119 7.11 12.57 -3.37
CA SER A 119 7.72 13.91 -3.32
C SER A 119 8.22 14.33 -1.94
N VAL A 120 7.76 13.70 -0.86
CA VAL A 120 8.14 14.06 0.51
C VAL A 120 9.58 13.61 0.79
N THR A 121 10.33 14.47 1.48
CA THR A 121 11.70 14.21 1.94
C THR A 121 11.76 13.81 3.41
N GLY A 122 12.95 13.55 3.94
CA GLY A 122 13.18 13.22 5.35
C GLY A 122 13.23 11.73 5.63
N HIS A 123 13.12 10.89 4.60
CA HIS A 123 13.23 9.44 4.68
C HIS A 123 14.27 8.90 3.69
N VAL A 124 14.61 7.63 3.83
CA VAL A 124 15.58 6.93 2.94
C VAL A 124 14.94 5.80 2.13
N ALA A 125 13.64 5.61 2.21
CA ALA A 125 12.93 4.62 1.42
C ALA A 125 12.97 4.99 -0.08
N LEU A 126 13.14 3.99 -0.94
CA LEU A 126 12.92 4.14 -2.37
C LEU A 126 11.42 4.11 -2.65
N VAL A 127 10.91 5.09 -3.38
CA VAL A 127 9.49 5.16 -3.72
C VAL A 127 9.30 5.03 -5.22
N GLU A 128 8.47 4.11 -5.64
CA GLU A 128 8.09 3.88 -7.03
C GLU A 128 6.61 4.26 -7.20
N LEU A 129 6.38 5.31 -7.96
CA LEU A 129 5.06 5.85 -8.24
C LEU A 129 4.51 5.26 -9.55
N PHE A 130 3.25 4.80 -9.50
CA PHE A 130 2.54 4.27 -10.66
C PHE A 130 1.38 5.16 -11.13
#